data_0c384a979623980774fe3c1889d26d09
#
_entry.id   0c384a979623980774fe3c1889d26d09
#
_cell.length_a   1.000
_cell.length_b   1.000
_cell.length_c   1.000
_cell.angle_alpha   90.00
_cell.angle_beta   90.00
_cell.angle_gamma   90.00
#
_symmetry.space_group_name_H-M   'P 1'
#
loop_
_entity.id
_entity.type
_entity.pdbx_description
1 polymer ?
#
loop_
_entity_poly.entity_id
_entity_poly.type
_entity_poly.pdbx_seq_one_letter_code
_entity_poly.pdbx_strand_id
1 'polypeptide(L)'
;LSAITPPSFKWSFLGPKYWLTWIGVFVLYAITWLPLPLIRRIGAGTGRLVGLIVPKRVKVAKRNIALTYPELEVSRVDALTRENLRRAGMALFETAMGWWWPGWRIRRCFEIEGYEHVEAAMAQGKGVFGLALHNMNLEFACRGLGYTHPAIAFYRKHNNPLVDYLQYHGRARSNKYMIHKRNAKALISALDSQELCLYLPDQDYGRSQSIFVPFGGVKETATSTATLMFARRANCIPMIFTSQYTTKGYKVKIYPPMPELAEMETRAALTHLNTQVATIVAEQPESYLWMHKRFKTRPNDTDASLYD
;
A
#
# COMPACT_ATOMS: atom_id res chain seq x y z
N LEU A 1 12.17 -22.05 5.98
CA LEU A 1 12.15 -20.84 5.16
C LEU A 1 10.96 -20.92 4.21
N SER A 2 9.99 -20.07 4.36
CA SER A 2 8.70 -20.12 3.66
C SER A 2 8.57 -19.00 2.64
N ALA A 3 9.68 -18.66 1.96
CA ALA A 3 9.66 -17.83 0.77
C ALA A 3 8.79 -18.49 -0.32
N ILE A 4 8.04 -17.68 -1.05
CA ILE A 4 7.26 -18.16 -2.19
C ILE A 4 8.24 -18.59 -3.30
N THR A 5 8.02 -19.77 -3.84
CA THR A 5 8.73 -20.21 -5.04
C THR A 5 8.37 -19.30 -6.22
N PRO A 6 9.34 -18.71 -6.91
CA PRO A 6 9.10 -17.89 -8.09
C PRO A 6 8.25 -18.62 -9.13
N PRO A 7 7.16 -18.01 -9.63
CA PRO A 7 6.41 -18.59 -10.74
C PRO A 7 7.30 -18.68 -11.99
N SER A 8 7.33 -19.84 -12.64
CA SER A 8 8.08 -20.04 -13.88
C SER A 8 7.31 -19.51 -15.09
N PHE A 9 8.04 -19.07 -16.12
CA PHE A 9 7.46 -18.77 -17.42
C PHE A 9 6.89 -20.04 -18.04
N LYS A 10 5.69 -19.97 -18.60
CA LYS A 10 5.05 -21.09 -19.31
C LYS A 10 4.87 -20.73 -20.77
N TRP A 11 5.28 -21.60 -21.68
CA TRP A 11 5.09 -21.39 -23.12
C TRP A 11 3.61 -21.16 -23.51
N SER A 12 2.68 -21.71 -22.73
CA SER A 12 1.25 -21.45 -22.88
C SER A 12 0.87 -19.97 -22.72
N PHE A 13 1.72 -19.13 -22.10
CA PHE A 13 1.50 -17.68 -22.00
C PHE A 13 1.59 -16.97 -23.36
N LEU A 14 2.17 -17.58 -24.36
CA LEU A 14 2.20 -17.06 -25.74
C LEU A 14 0.94 -17.39 -26.53
N GLY A 15 0.06 -18.25 -25.99
CA GLY A 15 -1.18 -18.64 -26.65
C GLY A 15 -2.23 -17.53 -26.71
N PRO A 16 -3.25 -17.67 -27.60
CA PRO A 16 -4.26 -16.65 -27.89
C PRO A 16 -5.01 -16.12 -26.67
N LYS A 17 -5.20 -16.97 -25.65
CA LYS A 17 -5.81 -16.62 -24.36
C LYS A 17 -5.17 -15.40 -23.69
N TYR A 18 -3.88 -15.19 -23.91
CA TYR A 18 -3.09 -14.12 -23.24
C TYR A 18 -2.76 -12.94 -24.17
N TRP A 19 -3.10 -12.99 -25.43
CA TRP A 19 -2.75 -11.93 -26.38
C TRP A 19 -3.24 -10.55 -25.98
N LEU A 20 -4.49 -10.44 -25.53
CA LEU A 20 -5.01 -9.18 -25.01
C LEU A 20 -4.23 -8.67 -23.79
N THR A 21 -3.81 -9.60 -22.90
CA THR A 21 -2.95 -9.25 -21.77
C THR A 21 -1.59 -8.74 -22.24
N TRP A 22 -0.97 -9.40 -23.23
CA TRP A 22 0.30 -8.97 -23.80
C TRP A 22 0.21 -7.61 -24.50
N ILE A 23 -0.87 -7.35 -25.24
CA ILE A 23 -1.11 -6.04 -25.85
C ILE A 23 -1.16 -4.96 -24.76
N GLY A 24 -1.92 -5.19 -23.69
CA GLY A 24 -1.99 -4.27 -22.56
C GLY A 24 -0.64 -4.06 -21.88
N VAL A 25 0.13 -5.12 -21.67
CA VAL A 25 1.50 -5.08 -21.10
C VAL A 25 2.43 -4.27 -22.01
N PHE A 26 2.40 -4.51 -23.33
CA PHE A 26 3.23 -3.80 -24.29
C PHE A 26 2.90 -2.30 -24.33
N VAL A 27 1.61 -1.95 -24.38
CA VAL A 27 1.17 -0.55 -24.36
C VAL A 27 1.62 0.15 -23.06
N LEU A 28 1.40 -0.50 -21.90
CA LEU A 28 1.86 0.04 -20.63
C LEU A 28 3.38 0.21 -20.61
N TYR A 29 4.12 -0.80 -21.05
CA TYR A 29 5.59 -0.75 -21.12
C TYR A 29 6.05 0.42 -22.01
N ALA A 30 5.50 0.56 -23.20
CA ALA A 30 5.85 1.65 -24.12
C ALA A 30 5.59 3.04 -23.51
N ILE A 31 4.43 3.22 -22.87
CA ILE A 31 4.08 4.48 -22.21
C ILE A 31 5.04 4.80 -21.06
N THR A 32 5.52 3.80 -20.32
CA THR A 32 6.45 4.05 -19.21
C THR A 32 7.81 4.60 -19.66
N TRP A 33 8.16 4.54 -20.96
CA TRP A 33 9.40 5.13 -21.48
C TRP A 33 9.29 6.63 -21.79
N LEU A 34 8.10 7.18 -21.77
CA LEU A 34 7.89 8.62 -21.90
C LEU A 34 8.49 9.39 -20.71
N PRO A 35 8.69 10.72 -20.85
CA PRO A 35 9.04 11.58 -19.73
C PRO A 35 7.99 11.52 -18.60
N LEU A 36 8.43 11.54 -17.33
CA LEU A 36 7.55 11.41 -16.17
C LEU A 36 6.34 12.37 -16.17
N PRO A 37 6.49 13.67 -16.54
CA PRO A 37 5.35 14.58 -16.59
C PRO A 37 4.27 14.13 -17.59
N LEU A 38 4.68 13.53 -18.70
CA LEU A 38 3.74 13.01 -19.72
C LEU A 38 3.03 11.75 -19.23
N ILE A 39 3.76 10.82 -18.61
CA ILE A 39 3.16 9.62 -17.97
C ILE A 39 2.11 10.05 -16.94
N ARG A 40 2.41 11.03 -16.10
CA ARG A 40 1.48 11.57 -15.10
C ARG A 40 0.23 12.19 -15.73
N ARG A 41 0.37 12.93 -16.84
CA ARG A 41 -0.77 13.50 -17.57
C ARG A 41 -1.66 12.40 -18.16
N ILE A 42 -1.06 11.40 -18.80
CA ILE A 42 -1.78 10.25 -19.36
C ILE A 42 -2.50 9.50 -18.23
N GLY A 43 -1.79 9.19 -17.13
CA GLY A 43 -2.37 8.53 -15.97
C GLY A 43 -3.53 9.29 -15.35
N ALA A 44 -3.39 10.61 -15.18
CA ALA A 44 -4.47 11.46 -14.68
C ALA A 44 -5.70 11.47 -15.62
N GLY A 45 -5.48 11.47 -16.95
CA GLY A 45 -6.54 11.33 -17.95
C GLY A 45 -7.22 9.97 -17.87
N THR A 46 -6.44 8.90 -17.75
CA THR A 46 -6.93 7.53 -17.55
C THR A 46 -7.80 7.43 -16.28
N GLY A 47 -7.37 8.05 -15.18
CA GLY A 47 -8.15 8.08 -13.93
C GLY A 47 -9.52 8.73 -14.10
N ARG A 48 -9.61 9.84 -14.86
CA ARG A 48 -10.90 10.47 -15.17
C ARG A 48 -11.79 9.53 -15.98
N LEU A 49 -11.25 8.89 -17.01
CA LEU A 49 -12.00 7.94 -17.84
C LEU A 49 -12.47 6.73 -17.05
N VAL A 50 -11.60 6.14 -16.24
CA VAL A 50 -11.94 5.00 -15.36
C VAL A 50 -13.04 5.41 -14.37
N GLY A 51 -13.00 6.64 -13.85
CA GLY A 51 -14.05 7.15 -12.97
C GLY A 51 -15.46 7.12 -13.60
N LEU A 52 -15.56 7.27 -14.91
CA LEU A 52 -16.84 7.14 -15.65
C LEU A 52 -17.29 5.66 -15.77
N ILE A 53 -16.33 4.74 -15.88
CA ILE A 53 -16.60 3.30 -16.05
C ILE A 53 -16.94 2.61 -14.73
N VAL A 54 -16.36 3.06 -13.62
CA VAL A 54 -16.54 2.45 -12.29
C VAL A 54 -17.18 3.39 -11.25
N PRO A 55 -18.38 3.94 -11.52
CA PRO A 55 -19.00 4.95 -10.66
C PRO A 55 -19.23 4.46 -9.23
N LYS A 56 -19.43 3.16 -9.01
CA LYS A 56 -19.57 2.57 -7.67
C LYS A 56 -18.30 2.78 -6.83
N ARG A 57 -17.12 2.70 -7.42
CA ARG A 57 -15.84 2.92 -6.70
C ARG A 57 -15.62 4.40 -6.39
N VAL A 58 -16.04 5.27 -7.30
CA VAL A 58 -16.02 6.73 -7.09
C VAL A 58 -16.91 7.10 -5.88
N LYS A 59 -18.13 6.56 -5.82
CA LYS A 59 -19.04 6.76 -4.67
C LYS A 59 -18.40 6.28 -3.35
N VAL A 60 -17.72 5.13 -3.36
CA VAL A 60 -17.00 4.63 -2.19
C VAL A 60 -15.89 5.59 -1.77
N ALA A 61 -15.08 6.07 -2.70
CA ALA A 61 -14.00 7.02 -2.40
C ALA A 61 -14.56 8.32 -1.81
N LYS A 62 -15.57 8.92 -2.44
CA LYS A 62 -16.25 10.12 -1.94
C LYS A 62 -16.81 9.91 -0.52
N ARG A 63 -17.46 8.77 -0.29
CA ARG A 63 -18.04 8.45 1.02
C ARG A 63 -16.97 8.29 2.10
N ASN A 64 -15.88 7.56 1.78
CA ASN A 64 -14.77 7.40 2.71
C ASN A 64 -14.13 8.74 3.09
N ILE A 65 -13.89 9.62 2.12
CA ILE A 65 -13.34 10.97 2.37
C ILE A 65 -14.29 11.76 3.28
N ALA A 66 -15.58 11.80 2.97
CA ALA A 66 -16.59 12.52 3.76
C ALA A 66 -16.72 11.96 5.19
N LEU A 67 -16.60 10.64 5.37
CA LEU A 67 -16.66 10.01 6.69
C LEU A 67 -15.39 10.28 7.51
N THR A 68 -14.23 10.31 6.85
CA THR A 68 -12.95 10.54 7.52
C THR A 68 -12.77 12.00 7.93
N TYR A 69 -13.27 12.93 7.11
CA TYR A 69 -13.14 14.38 7.29
C TYR A 69 -14.53 15.04 7.32
N PRO A 70 -15.31 14.83 8.38
CA PRO A 70 -16.68 15.32 8.46
C PRO A 70 -16.80 16.87 8.49
N GLU A 71 -15.69 17.54 8.79
CA GLU A 71 -15.58 19.01 8.79
C GLU A 71 -15.44 19.61 7.40
N LEU A 72 -15.14 18.81 6.38
CA LEU A 72 -14.96 19.32 5.03
C LEU A 72 -16.29 19.59 4.33
N GLU A 73 -16.36 20.73 3.68
CA GLU A 73 -17.46 21.06 2.78
C GLU A 73 -17.56 20.08 1.61
N VAL A 74 -18.76 19.88 1.09
CA VAL A 74 -19.05 18.96 -0.04
C VAL A 74 -18.18 19.29 -1.25
N SER A 75 -17.97 20.56 -1.55
CA SER A 75 -17.11 21.05 -2.63
C SER A 75 -15.67 20.55 -2.50
N ARG A 76 -15.13 20.55 -1.28
CA ARG A 76 -13.76 20.07 -0.99
C ARG A 76 -13.68 18.56 -1.08
N VAL A 77 -14.68 17.84 -0.54
CA VAL A 77 -14.78 16.37 -0.70
C VAL A 77 -14.80 15.98 -2.18
N ASP A 78 -15.56 16.71 -3.01
CA ASP A 78 -15.61 16.46 -4.46
C ASP A 78 -14.27 16.75 -5.15
N ALA A 79 -13.58 17.81 -4.75
CA ALA A 79 -12.25 18.13 -5.28
C ALA A 79 -11.23 17.04 -4.94
N LEU A 80 -11.19 16.60 -3.68
CA LEU A 80 -10.32 15.50 -3.24
C LEU A 80 -10.66 14.18 -3.96
N THR A 81 -11.94 13.88 -4.15
CA THR A 81 -12.36 12.67 -4.88
C THR A 81 -11.87 12.71 -6.33
N ARG A 82 -11.98 13.85 -7.02
CA ARG A 82 -11.46 14.00 -8.39
C ARG A 82 -9.95 13.83 -8.46
N GLU A 83 -9.21 14.41 -7.50
CA GLU A 83 -7.75 14.26 -7.48
C GLU A 83 -7.35 12.81 -7.13
N ASN A 84 -8.04 12.16 -6.20
CA ASN A 84 -7.84 10.74 -5.88
C ASN A 84 -8.03 9.84 -7.11
N LEU A 85 -9.05 10.11 -7.94
CA LEU A 85 -9.24 9.39 -9.21
C LEU A 85 -8.08 9.60 -10.19
N ARG A 86 -7.54 10.81 -10.26
CA ARG A 86 -6.35 11.08 -11.07
C ARG A 86 -5.15 10.27 -10.59
N ARG A 87 -4.91 10.21 -9.26
CA ARG A 87 -3.86 9.38 -8.66
C ARG A 87 -4.09 7.89 -8.93
N ALA A 88 -5.33 7.42 -8.85
CA ALA A 88 -5.66 6.03 -9.16
C ALA A 88 -5.35 5.65 -10.62
N GLY A 89 -5.60 6.55 -11.56
CA GLY A 89 -5.20 6.34 -12.96
C GLY A 89 -3.67 6.34 -13.13
N MET A 90 -2.95 7.20 -12.39
CA MET A 90 -1.48 7.21 -12.38
C MET A 90 -0.91 5.91 -11.81
N ALA A 91 -1.52 5.33 -10.77
CA ALA A 91 -1.08 4.10 -10.11
C ALA A 91 -0.88 2.92 -11.06
N LEU A 92 -1.68 2.84 -12.14
CA LEU A 92 -1.51 1.82 -13.18
C LEU A 92 -0.13 1.92 -13.85
N PHE A 93 0.26 3.13 -14.24
CA PHE A 93 1.54 3.37 -14.91
C PHE A 93 2.70 3.29 -13.91
N GLU A 94 2.50 3.74 -12.68
CA GLU A 94 3.48 3.67 -11.60
C GLU A 94 3.78 2.22 -11.19
N THR A 95 2.78 1.34 -11.24
CA THR A 95 2.98 -0.10 -11.09
C THR A 95 3.88 -0.63 -12.20
N ALA A 96 3.60 -0.29 -13.44
CA ALA A 96 4.42 -0.69 -14.59
C ALA A 96 5.84 -0.11 -14.54
N MET A 97 5.98 1.15 -14.13
CA MET A 97 7.30 1.78 -13.87
C MET A 97 8.06 1.04 -12.78
N GLY A 98 7.42 0.68 -11.68
CA GLY A 98 8.02 -0.09 -10.58
C GLY A 98 8.52 -1.47 -11.04
N TRP A 99 7.77 -2.15 -11.90
CA TRP A 99 8.15 -3.46 -12.40
C TRP A 99 9.25 -3.43 -13.46
N TRP A 100 9.28 -2.41 -14.35
CA TRP A 100 10.09 -2.47 -15.58
C TRP A 100 11.18 -1.41 -15.68
N TRP A 101 11.06 -0.27 -14.99
CA TRP A 101 12.09 0.76 -15.09
C TRP A 101 13.47 0.27 -14.64
N PRO A 102 14.53 0.69 -15.32
CA PRO A 102 15.90 0.47 -14.86
C PRO A 102 16.18 1.33 -13.61
N GLY A 103 17.09 0.86 -12.78
CA GLY A 103 17.41 1.49 -11.49
C GLY A 103 17.84 2.95 -11.57
N TRP A 104 18.60 3.31 -12.63
CA TRP A 104 19.05 4.70 -12.82
C TRP A 104 17.87 5.66 -12.98
N ARG A 105 16.78 5.22 -13.62
CA ARG A 105 15.60 6.04 -13.86
C ARG A 105 14.78 6.24 -12.58
N ILE A 106 14.67 5.20 -11.76
CA ILE A 106 14.03 5.27 -10.46
C ILE A 106 14.78 6.22 -9.54
N ARG A 107 16.10 6.04 -9.39
CA ARG A 107 16.94 6.87 -8.51
C ARG A 107 16.91 8.37 -8.85
N ARG A 108 16.61 8.75 -10.10
CA ARG A 108 16.49 10.15 -10.51
C ARG A 108 15.25 10.86 -9.98
N CYS A 109 14.21 10.12 -9.64
CA CYS A 109 12.92 10.67 -9.23
C CYS A 109 12.40 10.10 -7.93
N PHE A 110 13.27 9.48 -7.11
CA PHE A 110 12.90 8.83 -5.87
C PHE A 110 13.78 9.28 -4.72
N GLU A 111 13.14 9.62 -3.60
CA GLU A 111 13.77 10.10 -2.36
C GLU A 111 13.27 9.27 -1.18
N ILE A 112 14.08 9.14 -0.14
CA ILE A 112 13.70 8.55 1.14
C ILE A 112 13.97 9.58 2.23
N GLU A 113 13.01 9.78 3.13
CA GLU A 113 13.09 10.62 4.31
C GLU A 113 12.88 9.75 5.56
N GLY A 114 13.67 9.93 6.60
CA GLY A 114 13.57 9.18 7.85
C GLY A 114 14.23 7.80 7.82
N TYR A 115 15.13 7.51 6.87
CA TYR A 115 15.80 6.21 6.79
C TYR A 115 16.70 5.93 8.01
N GLU A 116 17.18 6.97 8.68
CA GLU A 116 17.91 6.88 9.96
C GLU A 116 17.16 6.12 11.04
N HIS A 117 15.83 6.10 11.02
CA HIS A 117 15.01 5.29 11.94
C HIS A 117 15.20 3.79 11.72
N VAL A 118 15.33 3.37 10.45
CA VAL A 118 15.61 1.97 10.07
C VAL A 118 17.01 1.57 10.55
N GLU A 119 18.01 2.41 10.28
CA GLU A 119 19.40 2.17 10.69
C GLU A 119 19.52 2.06 12.21
N ALA A 120 18.86 2.97 12.94
CA ALA A 120 18.86 2.98 14.40
C ALA A 120 18.20 1.71 15.00
N ALA A 121 17.13 1.21 14.39
CA ALA A 121 16.48 -0.04 14.82
C ALA A 121 17.39 -1.25 14.58
N MET A 122 17.99 -1.35 13.41
CA MET A 122 18.90 -2.45 13.07
C MET A 122 20.18 -2.43 13.90
N ALA A 123 20.73 -1.24 14.21
CA ALA A 123 21.87 -1.11 15.11
C ALA A 123 21.60 -1.62 16.53
N GLN A 124 20.33 -1.67 16.95
CA GLN A 124 19.89 -2.28 18.22
C GLN A 124 19.65 -3.80 18.11
N GLY A 125 19.95 -4.43 16.97
CA GLY A 125 19.68 -5.85 16.74
C GLY A 125 18.19 -6.17 16.60
N LYS A 126 17.36 -5.17 16.19
CA LYS A 126 15.92 -5.31 15.99
C LYS A 126 15.58 -5.39 14.51
N GLY A 127 14.57 -6.19 14.16
CA GLY A 127 13.92 -6.11 12.86
C GLY A 127 13.09 -4.85 12.71
N VAL A 128 12.82 -4.45 11.48
CA VAL A 128 11.95 -3.30 11.20
C VAL A 128 10.59 -3.78 10.73
N PHE A 129 9.57 -3.53 11.55
CA PHE A 129 8.19 -3.81 11.18
C PHE A 129 7.57 -2.60 10.49
N GLY A 130 7.75 -2.52 9.17
CA GLY A 130 7.31 -1.42 8.33
C GLY A 130 5.81 -1.49 8.06
N LEU A 131 5.05 -0.63 8.74
CA LEU A 131 3.61 -0.45 8.56
C LEU A 131 3.36 0.45 7.36
N ALA A 132 3.34 -0.16 6.16
CA ALA A 132 3.13 0.57 4.91
C ALA A 132 1.66 0.92 4.71
N LEU A 133 1.37 2.11 4.19
CA LEU A 133 0.01 2.55 3.89
C LEU A 133 -0.35 2.27 2.43
N HIS A 134 -1.64 1.97 2.18
CA HIS A 134 -2.14 1.79 0.82
C HIS A 134 -2.24 3.13 0.07
N ASN A 135 -1.10 3.71 -0.26
CA ASN A 135 -1.03 4.86 -1.16
C ASN A 135 -1.08 4.39 -2.62
N MET A 136 -1.60 5.21 -3.52
CA MET A 136 -1.77 4.87 -4.94
C MET A 136 -0.46 4.46 -5.62
N ASN A 137 0.66 5.08 -5.25
CA ASN A 137 2.00 4.83 -5.80
C ASN A 137 2.82 3.79 -5.02
N LEU A 138 2.19 2.96 -4.19
CA LEU A 138 2.86 1.98 -3.32
C LEU A 138 3.82 1.05 -4.07
N GLU A 139 3.43 0.52 -5.23
CA GLU A 139 4.27 -0.40 -6.02
C GLU A 139 5.58 0.27 -6.47
N PHE A 140 5.51 1.52 -6.91
CA PHE A 140 6.69 2.29 -7.28
C PHE A 140 7.56 2.62 -6.05
N ALA A 141 6.92 2.97 -4.95
CA ALA A 141 7.60 3.28 -3.69
C ALA A 141 8.37 2.06 -3.14
N CYS A 142 7.76 0.89 -3.13
CA CYS A 142 8.44 -0.36 -2.73
C CYS A 142 9.64 -0.66 -3.63
N ARG A 143 9.55 -0.37 -4.93
CA ARG A 143 10.65 -0.51 -5.86
C ARG A 143 11.79 0.45 -5.56
N GLY A 144 11.48 1.70 -5.25
CA GLY A 144 12.47 2.72 -4.87
C GLY A 144 13.16 2.39 -3.54
N LEU A 145 12.39 2.05 -2.53
CA LEU A 145 12.90 1.64 -1.21
C LEU A 145 13.90 0.48 -1.34
N GLY A 146 13.57 -0.52 -2.16
CA GLY A 146 14.41 -1.70 -2.33
C GLY A 146 15.79 -1.46 -2.95
N TYR A 147 16.08 -0.27 -3.47
CA TYR A 147 17.45 0.11 -3.87
C TYR A 147 18.31 0.56 -2.69
N THR A 148 17.69 1.04 -1.62
CA THR A 148 18.37 1.39 -0.38
C THR A 148 18.37 0.20 0.56
N HIS A 149 17.20 -0.43 0.73
CA HIS A 149 17.04 -1.59 1.60
C HIS A 149 16.02 -2.56 1.03
N PRO A 150 16.43 -3.72 0.49
CA PRO A 150 15.51 -4.76 0.02
C PRO A 150 14.63 -5.28 1.15
N ALA A 151 13.32 -5.13 1.01
CA ALA A 151 12.35 -5.52 2.02
C ALA A 151 11.78 -6.92 1.78
N ILE A 152 11.21 -7.50 2.82
CA ILE A 152 10.37 -8.69 2.75
C ILE A 152 8.90 -8.22 2.79
N ALA A 153 8.04 -8.78 1.96
CA ALA A 153 6.65 -8.39 1.89
C ALA A 153 5.71 -9.60 1.76
N PHE A 154 4.48 -9.42 2.20
CA PHE A 154 3.43 -10.38 1.92
C PHE A 154 3.06 -10.36 0.44
N TYR A 155 2.82 -11.55 -0.10
CA TYR A 155 2.40 -11.76 -1.48
C TYR A 155 1.07 -12.49 -1.57
N ARG A 156 0.22 -11.97 -2.43
CA ARG A 156 -1.01 -12.64 -2.84
C ARG A 156 -0.90 -12.99 -4.32
N LYS A 157 -1.03 -14.27 -4.64
CA LYS A 157 -1.08 -14.76 -6.01
C LYS A 157 -2.21 -14.12 -6.79
N HIS A 158 -1.93 -13.69 -8.03
CA HIS A 158 -2.94 -13.14 -8.92
C HIS A 158 -3.71 -14.26 -9.63
N ASN A 159 -5.01 -14.03 -9.92
CA ASN A 159 -5.86 -15.03 -10.57
C ASN A 159 -5.45 -15.32 -12.03
N ASN A 160 -4.95 -14.32 -12.76
CA ASN A 160 -4.39 -14.51 -14.09
C ASN A 160 -2.92 -14.94 -13.93
N PRO A 161 -2.52 -16.16 -14.40
CA PRO A 161 -1.17 -16.67 -14.20
C PRO A 161 -0.07 -15.85 -14.88
N LEU A 162 -0.34 -15.21 -16.00
CA LEU A 162 0.61 -14.33 -16.68
C LEU A 162 0.83 -13.05 -15.86
N VAL A 163 -0.24 -12.44 -15.35
CA VAL A 163 -0.13 -11.25 -14.49
C VAL A 163 0.58 -11.62 -13.19
N ASP A 164 0.31 -12.81 -12.62
CA ASP A 164 1.02 -13.33 -11.45
C ASP A 164 2.52 -13.44 -11.69
N TYR A 165 2.92 -14.00 -12.83
CA TYR A 165 4.32 -14.08 -13.25
C TYR A 165 4.95 -12.68 -13.33
N LEU A 166 4.32 -11.74 -14.04
CA LEU A 166 4.84 -10.38 -14.22
C LEU A 166 4.93 -9.62 -12.89
N GLN A 167 3.90 -9.71 -12.05
CA GLN A 167 3.87 -9.08 -10.73
C GLN A 167 4.96 -9.63 -9.81
N TYR A 168 5.11 -10.95 -9.74
CA TYR A 168 6.13 -11.56 -8.91
C TYR A 168 7.53 -11.10 -9.32
N HIS A 169 7.86 -11.23 -10.59
CA HIS A 169 9.20 -10.87 -11.11
C HIS A 169 9.44 -9.35 -11.07
N GLY A 170 8.41 -8.54 -11.25
CA GLY A 170 8.49 -7.10 -11.07
C GLY A 170 8.86 -6.71 -9.63
N ARG A 171 8.20 -7.29 -8.65
CA ARG A 171 8.45 -7.05 -7.21
C ARG A 171 9.78 -7.66 -6.75
N ALA A 172 10.16 -8.84 -7.24
CA ALA A 172 11.41 -9.50 -6.89
C ALA A 172 12.66 -8.74 -7.31
N ARG A 173 12.54 -7.74 -8.20
CA ARG A 173 13.67 -6.89 -8.61
C ARG A 173 14.22 -6.01 -7.49
N SER A 174 13.47 -5.79 -6.43
CA SER A 174 13.86 -4.93 -5.31
C SER A 174 13.54 -5.52 -3.93
N ASN A 175 12.63 -6.48 -3.84
CA ASN A 175 12.39 -7.19 -2.60
C ASN A 175 13.43 -8.30 -2.39
N LYS A 176 13.77 -8.56 -1.14
CA LYS A 176 14.67 -9.64 -0.77
C LYS A 176 14.06 -11.00 -1.09
N TYR A 177 12.82 -11.19 -0.64
CA TYR A 177 11.91 -12.28 -1.01
C TYR A 177 10.47 -11.94 -0.61
N MET A 178 9.52 -12.77 -1.01
CA MET A 178 8.12 -12.60 -0.65
C MET A 178 7.60 -13.83 0.09
N ILE A 179 6.68 -13.63 1.02
CA ILE A 179 6.05 -14.67 1.83
C ILE A 179 4.53 -14.69 1.58
N HIS A 180 3.92 -15.88 1.71
CA HIS A 180 2.48 -16.00 1.51
C HIS A 180 1.73 -15.22 2.60
N LYS A 181 0.70 -14.45 2.22
CA LYS A 181 -0.06 -13.56 3.11
C LYS A 181 -0.65 -14.21 4.37
N ARG A 182 -0.76 -15.54 4.41
CA ARG A 182 -1.25 -16.31 5.57
C ARG A 182 -0.12 -16.88 6.42
N ASN A 183 1.13 -16.65 6.06
CA ASN A 183 2.28 -17.22 6.76
C ASN A 183 2.85 -16.25 7.81
N ALA A 184 2.10 -16.09 8.91
CA ALA A 184 2.51 -15.24 10.02
C ALA A 184 3.84 -15.66 10.65
N LYS A 185 4.11 -16.98 10.74
CA LYS A 185 5.36 -17.50 11.30
C LYS A 185 6.58 -17.05 10.50
N ALA A 186 6.47 -17.01 9.18
CA ALA A 186 7.55 -16.54 8.33
C ALA A 186 7.86 -15.05 8.51
N LEU A 187 6.83 -14.22 8.72
CA LEU A 187 7.02 -12.80 9.00
C LEU A 187 7.73 -12.60 10.35
N ILE A 188 7.29 -13.32 11.41
CA ILE A 188 7.93 -13.26 12.73
C ILE A 188 9.40 -13.68 12.62
N SER A 189 9.68 -14.82 11.97
CA SER A 189 11.06 -15.29 11.78
C SER A 189 11.94 -14.31 11.02
N ALA A 190 11.39 -13.62 10.01
CA ALA A 190 12.14 -12.60 9.28
C ALA A 190 12.44 -11.38 10.16
N LEU A 191 11.46 -10.90 10.94
CA LEU A 191 11.67 -9.81 11.90
C LEU A 191 12.70 -10.17 12.97
N ASP A 192 12.64 -11.40 13.50
CA ASP A 192 13.62 -11.91 14.49
C ASP A 192 15.04 -12.01 13.90
N SER A 193 15.13 -12.16 12.58
CA SER A 193 16.39 -12.14 11.82
C SER A 193 16.84 -10.74 11.39
N GLN A 194 16.31 -9.71 12.03
CA GLN A 194 16.66 -8.28 11.79
C GLN A 194 16.34 -7.81 10.35
N GLU A 195 15.32 -8.36 9.73
CA GLU A 195 14.90 -7.94 8.39
C GLU A 195 13.92 -6.77 8.42
N LEU A 196 13.88 -6.01 7.31
CA LEU A 196 12.82 -5.05 7.03
C LEU A 196 11.63 -5.79 6.41
N CYS A 197 10.51 -5.84 7.13
CA CYS A 197 9.29 -6.48 6.67
C CYS A 197 8.17 -5.46 6.48
N LEU A 198 7.59 -5.38 5.29
CA LEU A 198 6.47 -4.50 4.99
C LEU A 198 5.14 -5.22 5.19
N TYR A 199 4.26 -4.60 5.95
CA TYR A 199 2.91 -5.04 6.26
C TYR A 199 1.93 -3.86 6.09
N LEU A 200 0.72 -4.12 5.62
CA LEU A 200 -0.29 -3.08 5.38
C LEU A 200 -1.45 -3.24 6.37
N PRO A 201 -1.53 -2.38 7.41
CA PRO A 201 -2.50 -2.52 8.49
C PRO A 201 -3.86 -1.86 8.24
N ASP A 202 -3.99 -1.06 7.19
CA ASP A 202 -4.96 0.02 7.02
C ASP A 202 -6.22 -0.37 6.21
N GLN A 203 -6.48 -1.67 6.01
CA GLN A 203 -7.71 -2.15 5.38
C GLN A 203 -8.66 -2.85 6.37
N ASP A 204 -9.89 -3.07 5.93
CA ASP A 204 -10.92 -3.81 6.65
C ASP A 204 -10.77 -5.32 6.41
N TYR A 205 -10.44 -6.07 7.45
CA TYR A 205 -10.26 -7.52 7.44
C TYR A 205 -11.42 -8.30 8.04
N GLY A 206 -12.54 -7.63 8.31
CA GLY A 206 -13.73 -8.24 8.89
C GLY A 206 -13.72 -8.27 10.42
N ARG A 207 -14.85 -8.65 11.02
CA ARG A 207 -15.10 -8.54 12.46
C ARG A 207 -14.25 -9.51 13.29
N SER A 208 -14.09 -10.74 12.83
CA SER A 208 -13.46 -11.81 13.62
C SER A 208 -11.98 -11.57 13.96
N GLN A 209 -11.31 -10.67 13.25
CA GLN A 209 -9.89 -10.36 13.45
C GLN A 209 -9.65 -8.88 13.79
N SER A 210 -10.70 -8.18 14.19
CA SER A 210 -10.64 -6.73 14.41
C SER A 210 -11.28 -6.35 15.73
N ILE A 211 -10.83 -5.23 16.28
CA ILE A 211 -11.56 -4.46 17.26
C ILE A 211 -11.99 -3.13 16.64
N PHE A 212 -12.95 -2.47 17.26
CA PHE A 212 -13.51 -1.23 16.74
C PHE A 212 -12.92 -0.05 17.50
N VAL A 213 -12.14 0.77 16.79
CA VAL A 213 -11.47 1.96 17.32
C VAL A 213 -11.60 3.12 16.32
N PRO A 214 -11.45 4.38 16.75
CA PRO A 214 -11.60 5.54 15.85
C PRO A 214 -10.60 5.53 14.68
N PHE A 215 -11.05 6.11 13.54
CA PHE A 215 -10.20 6.49 12.42
C PHE A 215 -10.79 7.77 11.77
N GLY A 216 -10.10 8.88 11.88
CA GLY A 216 -10.66 10.18 11.48
C GLY A 216 -12.01 10.44 12.14
N GLY A 217 -13.00 10.85 11.37
CA GLY A 217 -14.38 11.10 11.88
C GLY A 217 -15.19 9.83 12.19
N VAL A 218 -14.70 8.62 11.87
CA VAL A 218 -15.42 7.36 12.13
C VAL A 218 -15.02 6.79 13.49
N LYS A 219 -15.95 6.84 14.46
CA LYS A 219 -15.69 6.41 15.85
C LYS A 219 -15.40 4.92 16.00
N GLU A 220 -16.01 4.08 15.15
CA GLU A 220 -15.94 2.62 15.23
C GLU A 220 -15.50 2.03 13.89
N THR A 221 -14.20 1.90 13.72
CA THR A 221 -13.57 1.35 12.52
C THR A 221 -12.94 0.00 12.82
N ALA A 222 -13.33 -1.04 12.08
CA ALA A 222 -12.73 -2.36 12.20
C ALA A 222 -11.21 -2.27 11.93
N THR A 223 -10.41 -2.54 12.95
CA THR A 223 -8.95 -2.45 12.91
C THR A 223 -8.35 -3.78 13.36
N SER A 224 -7.53 -4.36 12.49
CA SER A 224 -6.96 -5.69 12.70
C SER A 224 -6.02 -5.75 13.90
N THR A 225 -6.21 -6.74 14.75
CA THR A 225 -5.31 -7.03 15.88
C THR A 225 -3.99 -7.68 15.46
N ALA A 226 -3.87 -8.12 14.19
CA ALA A 226 -2.67 -8.78 13.68
C ALA A 226 -1.42 -7.89 13.77
N THR A 227 -1.56 -6.58 13.61
CA THR A 227 -0.45 -5.64 13.78
C THR A 227 0.19 -5.75 15.16
N LEU A 228 -0.62 -5.77 16.21
CA LEU A 228 -0.12 -5.92 17.58
C LEU A 228 0.41 -7.33 17.86
N MET A 229 -0.19 -8.34 17.27
CA MET A 229 0.32 -9.71 17.37
C MET A 229 1.76 -9.81 16.86
N PHE A 230 2.07 -9.19 15.70
CA PHE A 230 3.44 -9.15 15.18
C PHE A 230 4.37 -8.29 16.04
N ALA A 231 3.95 -7.08 16.41
CA ALA A 231 4.75 -6.17 17.23
C ALA A 231 5.14 -6.76 18.60
N ARG A 232 4.26 -7.59 19.19
CA ARG A 232 4.47 -8.21 20.51
C ARG A 232 5.25 -9.52 20.45
N ARG A 233 5.22 -10.24 19.33
CA ARG A 233 5.82 -11.58 19.21
C ARG A 233 7.19 -11.60 18.56
N ALA A 234 7.48 -10.61 17.75
CA ALA A 234 8.75 -10.52 17.03
C ALA A 234 9.70 -9.52 17.72
N ASN A 235 11.00 -9.78 17.59
CA ASN A 235 12.04 -8.85 18.02
C ASN A 235 12.17 -7.70 17.01
N CYS A 236 11.22 -6.76 17.02
CA CYS A 236 11.14 -5.71 16.02
C CYS A 236 10.71 -4.35 16.56
N ILE A 237 10.91 -3.32 15.76
CA ILE A 237 10.41 -1.98 16.01
C ILE A 237 9.41 -1.60 14.93
N PRO A 238 8.12 -1.34 15.29
CA PRO A 238 7.12 -0.83 14.36
C PRO A 238 7.41 0.62 13.98
N MET A 239 7.24 0.95 12.68
CA MET A 239 7.27 2.33 12.18
C MET A 239 6.43 2.45 10.90
N ILE A 240 5.80 3.61 10.69
CA ILE A 240 4.93 3.82 9.53
C ILE A 240 5.74 4.25 8.33
N PHE A 241 5.43 3.64 7.18
CA PHE A 241 5.97 3.97 5.86
C PHE A 241 4.84 4.50 4.98
N THR A 242 5.01 5.68 4.43
CA THR A 242 4.07 6.21 3.44
C THR A 242 4.81 6.61 2.17
N SER A 243 4.11 6.57 1.06
CA SER A 243 4.64 7.04 -0.22
C SER A 243 3.91 8.30 -0.65
N GLN A 244 4.67 9.33 -0.97
CA GLN A 244 4.19 10.65 -1.33
C GLN A 244 4.57 11.00 -2.77
N TYR A 245 3.74 11.82 -3.41
CA TYR A 245 4.08 12.47 -4.67
C TYR A 245 4.83 13.75 -4.40
N THR A 246 5.91 13.99 -5.13
CA THR A 246 6.65 15.25 -5.11
C THR A 246 6.60 15.92 -6.49
N THR A 247 7.02 17.18 -6.58
CA THR A 247 7.11 17.88 -7.85
C THR A 247 8.05 17.19 -8.83
N LYS A 248 9.17 16.64 -8.32
CA LYS A 248 10.21 15.98 -9.11
C LYS A 248 10.00 14.48 -9.27
N GLY A 249 9.17 13.86 -8.43
CA GLY A 249 9.00 12.40 -8.45
C GLY A 249 8.21 11.87 -7.28
N TYR A 250 8.83 11.01 -6.49
CA TYR A 250 8.22 10.25 -5.42
C TYR A 250 9.13 10.22 -4.20
N LYS A 251 8.53 10.13 -3.03
CA LYS A 251 9.24 10.03 -1.77
C LYS A 251 8.62 8.93 -0.90
N VAL A 252 9.43 8.07 -0.31
CA VAL A 252 9.04 7.30 0.86
C VAL A 252 9.41 8.10 2.10
N LYS A 253 8.44 8.34 2.96
CA LYS A 253 8.64 8.94 4.27
C LYS A 253 8.44 7.88 5.34
N ILE A 254 9.45 7.73 6.18
CA ILE A 254 9.50 6.80 7.31
C ILE A 254 9.33 7.63 8.56
N TYR A 255 8.28 7.35 9.32
CA TYR A 255 7.97 8.11 10.52
C TYR A 255 8.71 7.55 11.73
N PRO A 256 8.82 8.33 12.82
CA PRO A 256 9.46 7.87 14.05
C PRO A 256 8.96 6.52 14.51
N PRO A 257 9.83 5.68 15.09
CA PRO A 257 9.46 4.36 15.59
C PRO A 257 8.43 4.44 16.71
N MET A 258 7.60 3.40 16.83
CA MET A 258 6.53 3.27 17.82
C MET A 258 6.72 1.99 18.66
N PRO A 259 7.82 1.84 19.41
CA PRO A 259 8.07 0.63 20.20
C PRO A 259 7.00 0.39 21.28
N GLU A 260 6.37 1.47 21.77
CA GLU A 260 5.31 1.44 22.77
C GLU A 260 4.06 0.66 22.33
N LEU A 261 3.82 0.47 21.03
CA LEU A 261 2.68 -0.30 20.53
C LEU A 261 2.66 -1.74 21.07
N ALA A 262 3.83 -2.32 21.35
CA ALA A 262 3.94 -3.67 21.89
C ALA A 262 3.47 -3.77 23.34
N GLU A 263 3.62 -2.69 24.13
CA GLU A 263 3.38 -2.64 25.57
C GLU A 263 2.01 -2.08 25.94
N MET A 264 1.45 -1.20 25.08
CA MET A 264 0.15 -0.58 25.32
C MET A 264 -0.99 -1.63 25.37
N GLU A 265 -2.08 -1.30 26.10
CA GLU A 265 -3.32 -2.07 26.02
C GLU A 265 -3.83 -2.10 24.58
N THR A 266 -4.47 -3.20 24.17
CA THR A 266 -4.83 -3.47 22.77
C THR A 266 -5.67 -2.36 22.13
N ARG A 267 -6.71 -1.88 22.82
CA ARG A 267 -7.57 -0.81 22.30
C ARG A 267 -6.82 0.51 22.21
N ALA A 268 -6.04 0.83 23.23
CA ALA A 268 -5.22 2.05 23.27
C ALA A 268 -4.18 2.05 22.14
N ALA A 269 -3.46 0.94 21.95
CA ALA A 269 -2.46 0.78 20.90
C ALA A 269 -3.04 0.94 19.49
N LEU A 270 -4.19 0.29 19.20
CA LEU A 270 -4.82 0.40 17.88
C LEU A 270 -5.50 1.76 17.66
N THR A 271 -5.97 2.42 18.72
CA THR A 271 -6.44 3.81 18.64
C THR A 271 -5.28 4.74 18.33
N HIS A 272 -4.14 4.58 19.02
CA HIS A 272 -2.93 5.34 18.76
C HIS A 272 -2.44 5.15 17.31
N LEU A 273 -2.33 3.90 16.86
CA LEU A 273 -1.94 3.58 15.47
C LEU A 273 -2.88 4.24 14.45
N ASN A 274 -4.21 4.10 14.62
CA ASN A 274 -5.17 4.69 13.70
C ASN A 274 -5.10 6.23 13.69
N THR A 275 -4.85 6.86 14.83
CA THR A 275 -4.66 8.31 14.94
C THR A 275 -3.44 8.75 14.15
N GLN A 276 -2.31 8.06 14.31
CA GLN A 276 -1.08 8.33 13.54
C GLN A 276 -1.33 8.15 12.03
N VAL A 277 -1.97 7.03 11.64
CA VAL A 277 -2.30 6.78 10.22
C VAL A 277 -3.20 7.86 9.66
N ALA A 278 -4.26 8.27 10.38
CA ALA A 278 -5.17 9.32 9.91
C ALA A 278 -4.46 10.67 9.75
N THR A 279 -3.58 11.04 10.68
CA THR A 279 -2.77 12.25 10.62
C THR A 279 -1.83 12.23 9.41
N ILE A 280 -1.15 11.10 9.18
CA ILE A 280 -0.24 10.92 8.04
C ILE A 280 -0.99 10.95 6.70
N VAL A 281 -2.15 10.31 6.62
CA VAL A 281 -3.00 10.35 5.42
C VAL A 281 -3.46 11.78 5.12
N ALA A 282 -3.68 12.62 6.14
CA ALA A 282 -4.07 14.02 5.97
C ALA A 282 -2.96 14.89 5.35
N GLU A 283 -1.68 14.48 5.36
CA GLU A 283 -0.60 15.21 4.70
C GLU A 283 -0.76 15.22 3.16
N GLN A 284 -1.30 14.13 2.57
CA GLN A 284 -1.56 14.00 1.14
C GLN A 284 -2.78 13.09 0.89
N PRO A 285 -3.99 13.54 1.28
CA PRO A 285 -5.18 12.70 1.34
C PRO A 285 -5.62 12.16 -0.02
N GLU A 286 -5.35 12.88 -1.11
CA GLU A 286 -5.67 12.42 -2.46
C GLU A 286 -4.84 11.21 -2.92
N SER A 287 -3.78 10.86 -2.20
CA SER A 287 -2.89 9.75 -2.54
C SER A 287 -3.29 8.42 -1.90
N TYR A 288 -4.19 8.43 -0.93
CA TYR A 288 -4.63 7.24 -0.21
C TYR A 288 -5.68 6.43 -0.99
N LEU A 289 -5.75 5.11 -0.78
CA LEU A 289 -6.65 4.20 -1.49
C LEU A 289 -8.10 4.30 -0.99
N TRP A 290 -8.76 5.42 -1.22
CA TRP A 290 -10.15 5.64 -0.80
C TRP A 290 -11.19 4.76 -1.51
N MET A 291 -10.85 4.12 -2.64
CA MET A 291 -11.77 3.24 -3.38
C MET A 291 -12.03 1.89 -2.71
N HIS A 292 -11.31 1.56 -1.64
CA HIS A 292 -11.58 0.40 -0.79
C HIS A 292 -12.60 0.76 0.28
N LYS A 293 -13.62 -0.08 0.52
CA LYS A 293 -14.62 0.13 1.58
C LYS A 293 -13.98 -0.06 2.97
N ARG A 294 -13.23 0.94 3.46
CA ARG A 294 -12.48 0.92 4.72
C ARG A 294 -13.38 0.73 5.95
N PHE A 295 -14.61 1.22 5.88
CA PHE A 295 -15.57 1.23 6.99
C PHE A 295 -16.73 0.26 6.76
N LYS A 296 -16.52 -0.83 6.01
CA LYS A 296 -17.55 -1.79 5.64
C LYS A 296 -18.07 -2.58 6.84
N THR A 297 -17.14 -3.07 7.68
CA THR A 297 -17.50 -3.92 8.82
C THR A 297 -17.94 -3.05 9.98
N ARG A 298 -19.15 -3.33 10.48
CA ARG A 298 -19.72 -2.66 11.64
C ARG A 298 -19.60 -3.53 12.88
N PRO A 299 -19.68 -2.93 14.11
CA PRO A 299 -19.61 -3.69 15.37
C PRO A 299 -20.65 -4.82 15.44
N ASN A 300 -21.91 -4.54 15.06
CA ASN A 300 -22.98 -5.53 15.06
C ASN A 300 -23.51 -5.75 13.64
N ASP A 301 -24.10 -6.92 13.40
CA ASP A 301 -24.72 -7.25 12.10
C ASP A 301 -25.96 -6.43 11.81
N THR A 302 -26.61 -5.92 12.85
CA THR A 302 -27.80 -5.06 12.78
C THR A 302 -27.49 -3.57 12.55
N ASP A 303 -26.21 -3.19 12.66
CA ASP A 303 -25.80 -1.80 12.46
C ASP A 303 -25.96 -1.40 10.99
N ALA A 304 -26.49 -0.21 10.73
CA ALA A 304 -26.64 0.32 9.40
C ALA A 304 -25.28 0.43 8.68
N SER A 305 -25.28 0.13 7.38
CA SER A 305 -24.10 0.30 6.52
C SER A 305 -23.74 1.79 6.41
N LEU A 306 -22.46 2.10 6.44
CA LEU A 306 -21.99 3.46 6.19
C LEU A 306 -21.95 3.83 4.69
N TYR A 307 -22.33 2.92 3.80
CA TYR A 307 -22.24 3.08 2.33
C TYR A 307 -23.58 3.03 1.59
N ASP A 308 -24.68 2.94 2.32
CA ASP A 308 -26.02 2.95 1.76
C ASP A 308 -26.54 4.38 1.58
#